data_f687707f84b7a0028921e9ea145a4946
#
_entry.id   f687707f84b7a0028921e9ea145a4946
#
_cell.length_a   1.000
_cell.length_b   1.000
_cell.length_c   1.000
_cell.angle_alpha   90.00
_cell.angle_beta   90.00
_cell.angle_gamma   90.00
#
_symmetry.space_group_name_H-M   'P 1'
#
loop_
_entity.id
_entity.type
_entity.pdbx_description
1 polymer ?
#
loop_
_entity_poly.entity_id
_entity_poly.type
_entity_poly.pdbx_seq_one_letter_code
_entity_poly.pdbx_strand_id
1 'polypeptide(L)'
;MLDESIRGAIPSETGLFKQITLTFNPWNEHHWIKKRFFDNPDDETLAMTTNYLCNEWLDDADRKVFETMRLNNPRRYRVAGLGDWGIVDGLIYENWEEKAFDIEEIRRLASVKSAFGLDFGYTNDPSALFCGLVDEAAKTLWVFDEMYGTGMSNERIASEITSMGYRKERIRAEEAEPKSIDRLYELGLCHIQSARKGKDSVNNGIDYLQDYHMIVHPRCVNFLTEISNYTWDTDTKTGKRLNKPIDDFNHLMDAMRYAMEGFSMGDTFSFE
;
A
#
# COMPACT_ATOMS: atom_id res chain seq x y z
N MET A 1 -13.29 10.02 -13.14
CA MET A 1 -12.21 9.94 -14.16
C MET A 1 -12.50 8.90 -15.25
N LEU A 2 -12.92 7.67 -14.99
CA LEU A 2 -13.36 6.75 -16.07
C LEU A 2 -14.58 7.27 -16.82
N ASP A 3 -15.55 7.87 -16.11
CA ASP A 3 -16.76 8.47 -16.70
C ASP A 3 -16.44 9.60 -17.70
N GLU A 4 -15.33 10.32 -17.50
CA GLU A 4 -14.89 11.40 -18.40
C GLU A 4 -14.28 10.87 -19.69
N SER A 5 -13.92 9.59 -19.75
CA SER A 5 -13.31 8.94 -20.91
C SER A 5 -14.37 8.49 -21.94
N ILE A 6 -15.62 8.29 -21.49
CA ILE A 6 -16.73 7.86 -22.34
C ILE A 6 -17.49 9.09 -22.87
N ARG A 7 -17.02 9.64 -23.98
CA ARG A 7 -17.58 10.83 -24.60
C ARG A 7 -18.24 10.51 -25.94
N GLY A 8 -19.05 11.45 -26.42
CA GLY A 8 -19.75 11.38 -27.70
C GLY A 8 -21.24 11.02 -27.56
N ALA A 9 -22.04 11.36 -28.54
CA ALA A 9 -23.44 11.01 -28.58
C ALA A 9 -23.63 9.65 -29.27
N ILE A 10 -24.54 8.83 -28.73
CA ILE A 10 -25.03 7.62 -29.40
C ILE A 10 -26.42 7.94 -29.90
N PRO A 11 -26.70 7.77 -31.23
CA PRO A 11 -28.04 7.99 -31.77
C PRO A 11 -29.06 7.07 -31.12
N SER A 12 -30.17 7.60 -30.64
CA SER A 12 -31.23 6.85 -29.92
C SER A 12 -31.82 5.71 -30.74
N GLU A 13 -31.73 5.78 -32.05
CA GLU A 13 -32.25 4.81 -33.02
C GLU A 13 -31.44 3.49 -33.02
N THR A 14 -30.22 3.48 -32.50
CA THR A 14 -29.33 2.30 -32.50
C THR A 14 -29.61 1.31 -31.40
N GLY A 15 -30.35 1.69 -30.37
CA GLY A 15 -30.53 0.89 -29.15
C GLY A 15 -29.24 0.66 -28.36
N LEU A 16 -28.14 1.30 -28.74
CA LEU A 16 -26.87 1.22 -28.04
C LEU A 16 -26.82 2.19 -26.87
N PHE A 17 -26.04 1.85 -25.84
CA PHE A 17 -25.81 2.69 -24.68
C PHE A 17 -24.35 2.64 -24.26
N LYS A 18 -23.91 3.63 -23.51
CA LYS A 18 -22.56 3.66 -22.93
C LYS A 18 -22.56 2.94 -21.60
N GLN A 19 -21.58 2.10 -21.40
CA GLN A 19 -21.42 1.34 -20.16
C GLN A 19 -19.96 1.18 -19.82
N ILE A 20 -19.64 1.22 -18.54
CA ILE A 20 -18.37 0.76 -17.97
C ILE A 20 -18.66 -0.49 -17.15
N THR A 21 -17.97 -1.58 -17.47
CA THR A 21 -18.05 -2.82 -16.70
C THR A 21 -16.75 -3.03 -15.96
N LEU A 22 -16.82 -3.20 -14.64
CA LEU A 22 -15.69 -3.53 -13.77
C LEU A 22 -15.87 -4.97 -13.27
N THR A 23 -14.83 -5.78 -13.44
CA THR A 23 -14.79 -7.15 -12.89
C THR A 23 -13.55 -7.28 -12.00
N PHE A 24 -13.73 -7.77 -10.79
CA PHE A 24 -12.64 -7.88 -9.80
C PHE A 24 -12.98 -8.90 -8.73
N ASN A 25 -11.95 -9.37 -8.01
CA ASN A 25 -12.15 -10.10 -6.76
C ASN A 25 -12.15 -9.09 -5.58
N PRO A 26 -13.13 -9.14 -4.69
CA PRO A 26 -13.31 -8.15 -3.61
C PRO A 26 -12.39 -8.45 -2.42
N TRP A 27 -11.06 -8.31 -2.58
CA TRP A 27 -10.07 -8.66 -1.57
C TRP A 27 -10.12 -7.83 -0.29
N ASN A 28 -10.64 -6.58 -0.38
CA ASN A 28 -10.64 -5.65 0.73
C ASN A 28 -11.97 -4.90 0.81
N GLU A 29 -12.67 -5.02 1.93
CA GLU A 29 -13.94 -4.33 2.16
C GLU A 29 -13.81 -2.80 2.30
N HIS A 30 -12.62 -2.28 2.57
CA HIS A 30 -12.36 -0.83 2.63
C HIS A 30 -12.07 -0.22 1.27
N HIS A 31 -12.06 -1.02 0.20
CA HIS A 31 -11.77 -0.52 -1.14
C HIS A 31 -12.85 0.48 -1.60
N TRP A 32 -12.43 1.58 -2.26
CA TRP A 32 -13.33 2.64 -2.72
C TRP A 32 -14.47 2.16 -3.62
N ILE A 33 -14.27 1.07 -4.37
CA ILE A 33 -15.31 0.45 -5.21
C ILE A 33 -16.47 -0.05 -4.35
N LYS A 34 -16.19 -0.67 -3.19
CA LYS A 34 -17.25 -1.11 -2.27
C LYS A 34 -18.08 0.09 -1.81
N LYS A 35 -17.40 1.10 -1.28
CA LYS A 35 -18.04 2.31 -0.76
C LYS A 35 -18.89 3.02 -1.81
N ARG A 36 -18.38 3.14 -3.06
CA ARG A 36 -19.07 3.87 -4.12
C ARG A 36 -20.21 3.08 -4.76
N PHE A 37 -20.00 1.81 -5.09
CA PHE A 37 -20.91 1.05 -5.93
C PHE A 37 -21.74 -0.01 -5.18
N PHE A 38 -21.31 -0.43 -4.00
CA PHE A 38 -22.04 -1.43 -3.20
C PHE A 38 -22.72 -0.80 -1.98
N ASP A 39 -22.02 0.08 -1.25
CA ASP A 39 -22.61 0.69 -0.04
C ASP A 39 -23.47 1.92 -0.38
N ASN A 40 -23.10 2.66 -1.44
CA ASN A 40 -23.82 3.87 -1.89
C ASN A 40 -24.05 3.83 -3.41
N PRO A 41 -24.79 2.84 -3.94
CA PRO A 41 -25.10 2.78 -5.36
C PRO A 41 -26.02 3.92 -5.78
N ASP A 42 -25.85 4.44 -6.98
CA ASP A 42 -26.80 5.32 -7.65
C ASP A 42 -27.72 4.54 -8.60
N ASP A 43 -28.72 5.22 -9.18
CA ASP A 43 -29.72 4.59 -10.04
C ASP A 43 -29.13 4.07 -11.38
N GLU A 44 -27.92 4.50 -11.74
CA GLU A 44 -27.21 4.09 -12.96
C GLU A 44 -26.22 2.94 -12.68
N THR A 45 -26.09 2.50 -11.43
CA THR A 45 -25.15 1.48 -11.00
C THR A 45 -25.84 0.13 -10.82
N LEU A 46 -25.37 -0.88 -11.58
CA LEU A 46 -25.68 -2.29 -11.31
C LEU A 46 -24.49 -2.96 -10.62
N ALA A 47 -24.57 -3.13 -9.31
CA ALA A 47 -23.60 -3.92 -8.55
C ALA A 47 -24.09 -5.36 -8.43
N MET A 48 -23.27 -6.31 -8.86
CA MET A 48 -23.64 -7.73 -8.88
C MET A 48 -22.48 -8.58 -8.40
N THR A 49 -22.75 -9.53 -7.50
CA THR A 49 -21.78 -10.55 -7.09
C THR A 49 -22.09 -11.84 -7.81
N THR A 50 -21.08 -12.37 -8.51
CA THR A 50 -21.12 -13.71 -9.13
C THR A 50 -20.03 -14.57 -8.52
N ASN A 51 -20.22 -15.87 -8.49
CA ASN A 51 -19.25 -16.81 -7.97
C ASN A 51 -19.23 -18.09 -8.81
N TYR A 52 -18.30 -19.01 -8.52
CA TYR A 52 -18.14 -20.22 -9.30
C TYR A 52 -19.38 -21.13 -9.28
N LEU A 53 -20.23 -21.03 -8.27
CA LEU A 53 -21.47 -21.83 -8.18
C LEU A 53 -22.53 -21.40 -9.21
N CYS A 54 -22.43 -20.14 -9.70
CA CYS A 54 -23.30 -19.63 -10.75
C CYS A 54 -22.88 -20.11 -12.17
N ASN A 55 -21.69 -20.73 -12.30
CA ASN A 55 -21.17 -21.18 -13.59
C ASN A 55 -21.59 -22.64 -13.86
N GLU A 56 -22.60 -22.81 -14.69
CA GLU A 56 -23.11 -24.14 -15.11
C GLU A 56 -22.13 -24.93 -16.01
N TRP A 57 -21.14 -24.23 -16.58
CA TRP A 57 -20.15 -24.83 -17.50
C TRP A 57 -18.86 -25.26 -16.78
N LEU A 58 -18.80 -25.12 -15.47
CA LEU A 58 -17.62 -25.47 -14.69
C LEU A 58 -17.45 -26.99 -14.65
N ASP A 59 -16.29 -27.48 -15.04
CA ASP A 59 -16.00 -28.92 -15.00
C ASP A 59 -15.62 -29.40 -13.57
N ASP A 60 -15.46 -30.70 -13.40
CA ASP A 60 -15.14 -31.32 -12.11
C ASP A 60 -13.70 -30.94 -11.64
N ALA A 61 -12.78 -30.71 -12.56
CA ALA A 61 -11.43 -30.33 -12.23
C ALA A 61 -11.41 -28.91 -11.63
N ASP A 62 -12.13 -27.99 -12.26
CA ASP A 62 -12.27 -26.62 -11.75
C ASP A 62 -13.00 -26.59 -10.41
N ARG A 63 -14.08 -27.38 -10.25
CA ARG A 63 -14.78 -27.50 -8.96
C ARG A 63 -13.86 -27.96 -7.84
N LYS A 64 -12.98 -28.93 -8.14
CA LYS A 64 -12.01 -29.46 -7.19
C LYS A 64 -10.99 -28.40 -6.74
N VAL A 65 -10.62 -27.45 -7.61
CA VAL A 65 -9.76 -26.32 -7.24
C VAL A 65 -10.41 -25.48 -6.13
N PHE A 66 -11.71 -25.14 -6.29
CA PHE A 66 -12.42 -24.37 -5.26
C PHE A 66 -12.63 -25.17 -3.97
N GLU A 67 -12.92 -26.47 -4.06
CA GLU A 67 -13.02 -27.31 -2.86
C GLU A 67 -11.69 -27.44 -2.12
N THR A 68 -10.60 -27.60 -2.85
CA THR A 68 -9.26 -27.60 -2.27
C THR A 68 -8.93 -26.26 -1.63
N MET A 69 -9.29 -25.15 -2.28
CA MET A 69 -9.14 -23.80 -1.73
C MET A 69 -9.99 -23.63 -0.46
N ARG A 70 -11.20 -24.14 -0.43
CA ARG A 70 -12.09 -24.11 0.74
C ARG A 70 -11.46 -24.75 1.96
N LEU A 71 -10.77 -25.89 1.76
CA LEU A 71 -10.13 -26.64 2.86
C LEU A 71 -8.81 -26.02 3.29
N ASN A 72 -7.98 -25.56 2.33
CA ASN A 72 -6.61 -25.13 2.59
C ASN A 72 -6.48 -23.63 2.84
N ASN A 73 -7.37 -22.82 2.27
CA ASN A 73 -7.39 -21.38 2.44
C ASN A 73 -8.83 -20.84 2.45
N PRO A 74 -9.57 -20.99 3.55
CA PRO A 74 -10.98 -20.60 3.65
C PRO A 74 -11.20 -19.10 3.36
N ARG A 75 -10.22 -18.24 3.72
CA ARG A 75 -10.28 -16.81 3.46
C ARG A 75 -10.26 -16.52 1.96
N ARG A 76 -9.29 -17.08 1.24
CA ARG A 76 -9.21 -16.96 -0.22
C ARG A 76 -10.45 -17.52 -0.89
N TYR A 77 -10.98 -18.64 -0.39
CA TYR A 77 -12.22 -19.23 -0.89
C TYR A 77 -13.42 -18.29 -0.75
N ARG A 78 -13.55 -17.58 0.38
CA ARG A 78 -14.64 -16.61 0.54
C ARG A 78 -14.56 -15.49 -0.48
N VAL A 79 -13.37 -14.96 -0.74
CA VAL A 79 -13.19 -13.84 -1.68
C VAL A 79 -13.22 -14.33 -3.14
N ALA A 80 -12.30 -15.22 -3.52
CA ALA A 80 -12.14 -15.66 -4.91
C ALA A 80 -13.19 -16.70 -5.35
N GLY A 81 -13.67 -17.50 -4.41
CA GLY A 81 -14.68 -18.53 -4.68
C GLY A 81 -16.11 -18.00 -4.57
N LEU A 82 -16.44 -17.35 -3.46
CA LEU A 82 -17.81 -16.91 -3.18
C LEU A 82 -18.10 -15.45 -3.57
N GLY A 83 -17.07 -14.64 -3.80
CA GLY A 83 -17.23 -13.22 -4.12
C GLY A 83 -17.58 -12.36 -2.89
N ASP A 84 -17.32 -12.86 -1.68
CA ASP A 84 -17.49 -12.10 -0.46
C ASP A 84 -16.39 -11.04 -0.36
N TRP A 85 -16.73 -9.89 0.23
CA TRP A 85 -15.73 -8.89 0.55
C TRP A 85 -14.78 -9.43 1.63
N GLY A 86 -13.48 -9.32 1.34
CA GLY A 86 -12.45 -9.78 2.25
C GLY A 86 -12.41 -8.90 3.51
N ILE A 87 -12.64 -9.51 4.66
CA ILE A 87 -12.36 -8.90 5.96
C ILE A 87 -10.89 -9.21 6.27
N VAL A 88 -10.10 -8.17 6.44
CA VAL A 88 -8.68 -8.32 6.78
C VAL A 88 -8.56 -8.37 8.32
N ASP A 89 -8.81 -9.55 8.90
CA ASP A 89 -8.54 -9.78 10.30
C ASP A 89 -7.04 -9.76 10.58
N GLY A 90 -6.65 -8.98 11.58
CA GLY A 90 -5.28 -8.97 12.06
C GLY A 90 -4.36 -8.09 11.25
N LEU A 91 -4.86 -7.00 10.71
CA LEU A 91 -4.03 -5.91 10.20
C LEU A 91 -2.97 -5.53 11.23
N ILE A 92 -1.77 -5.26 10.75
CA ILE A 92 -0.68 -4.73 11.58
C ILE A 92 -0.97 -3.28 11.96
N TYR A 93 -1.47 -2.49 11.02
CA TYR A 93 -1.85 -1.10 11.25
C TYR A 93 -3.37 -0.96 11.12
N GLU A 94 -4.04 -0.57 12.18
CA GLU A 94 -5.51 -0.42 12.23
C GLU A 94 -5.93 1.05 12.33
N ASN A 95 -5.06 1.92 12.87
CA ASN A 95 -5.35 3.32 13.15
C ASN A 95 -4.96 4.23 11.97
N TRP A 96 -5.70 4.11 10.86
CA TRP A 96 -5.48 4.96 9.68
C TRP A 96 -6.79 5.34 8.98
N GLU A 97 -6.73 6.44 8.23
CA GLU A 97 -7.84 6.90 7.37
C GLU A 97 -7.32 7.39 6.00
N GLU A 98 -8.12 7.16 4.96
CA GLU A 98 -7.94 7.77 3.65
C GLU A 98 -8.59 9.15 3.64
N LYS A 99 -7.79 10.21 3.48
CA LYS A 99 -8.29 11.58 3.50
C LYS A 99 -7.38 12.52 2.71
N ALA A 100 -7.97 13.34 1.85
CA ALA A 100 -7.26 14.42 1.18
C ALA A 100 -6.93 15.55 2.18
N PHE A 101 -5.73 16.09 2.07
CA PHE A 101 -5.26 17.22 2.87
C PHE A 101 -4.32 18.11 2.06
N ASP A 102 -4.15 19.36 2.49
CA ASP A 102 -3.18 20.28 1.89
C ASP A 102 -1.78 20.01 2.49
N ILE A 103 -0.89 19.49 1.65
CA ILE A 103 0.46 19.10 2.03
C ILE A 103 1.29 20.32 2.47
N GLU A 104 1.12 21.44 1.78
CA GLU A 104 1.87 22.66 2.07
C GLU A 104 1.39 23.32 3.38
N GLU A 105 0.11 23.16 3.71
CA GLU A 105 -0.42 23.59 5.02
C GLU A 105 0.22 22.78 6.15
N ILE A 106 0.24 21.45 6.02
CA ILE A 106 0.83 20.55 7.02
C ILE A 106 2.35 20.79 7.17
N ARG A 107 3.08 20.98 6.07
CA ARG A 107 4.53 21.27 6.09
C ARG A 107 4.90 22.54 6.82
N ARG A 108 4.01 23.53 6.90
CA ARG A 108 4.26 24.81 7.60
C ARG A 108 4.12 24.70 9.11
N LEU A 109 3.58 23.61 9.62
CA LEU A 109 3.48 23.41 11.07
C LEU A 109 4.88 23.19 11.67
N ALA A 110 5.23 23.96 12.69
CA ALA A 110 6.57 23.92 13.28
C ALA A 110 6.93 22.59 13.96
N SER A 111 5.91 21.80 14.36
CA SER A 111 6.09 20.48 14.98
C SER A 111 6.28 19.38 13.96
N VAL A 112 6.01 19.65 12.67
CA VAL A 112 6.00 18.62 11.62
C VAL A 112 7.38 18.52 10.95
N LYS A 113 7.83 17.29 10.75
CA LYS A 113 9.07 16.93 10.08
C LYS A 113 8.82 16.02 8.90
N SER A 114 9.68 16.07 7.87
CA SER A 114 9.66 15.15 6.74
C SER A 114 10.19 13.78 7.14
N ALA A 115 9.57 12.72 6.64
CA ALA A 115 9.97 11.33 6.81
C ALA A 115 9.96 10.62 5.44
N PHE A 116 11.14 10.22 4.95
CA PHE A 116 11.29 9.53 3.67
C PHE A 116 12.04 8.22 3.87
N GLY A 117 11.51 7.16 3.28
CA GLY A 117 12.14 5.84 3.33
C GLY A 117 12.12 5.15 1.98
N LEU A 118 13.16 4.38 1.69
CA LEU A 118 13.31 3.65 0.44
C LEU A 118 13.57 2.18 0.73
N ASP A 119 12.72 1.34 0.19
CA ASP A 119 12.89 -0.10 0.12
C ASP A 119 13.32 -0.49 -1.30
N PHE A 120 14.39 -1.28 -1.43
CA PHE A 120 14.91 -1.69 -2.73
C PHE A 120 14.27 -3.00 -3.17
N GLY A 121 13.56 -2.97 -4.29
CA GLY A 121 13.11 -4.18 -4.97
C GLY A 121 14.15 -4.74 -5.93
N TYR A 122 14.10 -6.04 -6.11
CA TYR A 122 14.88 -6.73 -7.15
C TYR A 122 13.94 -7.16 -8.29
N THR A 123 14.32 -8.01 -9.19
CA THR A 123 13.68 -8.35 -10.46
C THR A 123 12.14 -8.39 -10.45
N ASN A 124 11.53 -8.99 -9.43
CA ASN A 124 10.07 -9.14 -9.33
C ASN A 124 9.46 -8.27 -8.23
N ASP A 125 10.26 -7.83 -7.27
CA ASP A 125 9.81 -7.01 -6.16
C ASP A 125 9.91 -5.52 -6.51
N PRO A 126 8.94 -4.70 -6.15
CA PRO A 126 8.98 -3.28 -6.44
C PRO A 126 9.98 -2.55 -5.54
N SER A 127 10.73 -1.60 -6.11
CA SER A 127 11.35 -0.56 -5.29
C SER A 127 10.28 0.43 -4.87
N ALA A 128 10.26 0.78 -3.59
CA ALA A 128 9.22 1.57 -2.98
C ALA A 128 9.80 2.76 -2.20
N LEU A 129 9.37 3.99 -2.54
CA LEU A 129 9.67 5.19 -1.76
C LEU A 129 8.42 5.62 -1.00
N PHE A 130 8.56 5.73 0.30
CA PHE A 130 7.58 6.31 1.20
C PHE A 130 7.87 7.80 1.40
N CYS A 131 6.83 8.64 1.27
CA CYS A 131 6.91 10.09 1.50
C CYS A 131 5.89 10.51 2.55
N GLY A 132 6.36 10.87 3.74
CA GLY A 132 5.51 11.22 4.87
C GLY A 132 5.89 12.54 5.54
N LEU A 133 4.94 13.06 6.31
CA LEU A 133 5.10 14.16 7.26
C LEU A 133 4.69 13.64 8.65
N VAL A 134 5.47 13.91 9.67
CA VAL A 134 5.26 13.38 11.02
C VAL A 134 5.22 14.47 12.07
N ASP A 135 4.21 14.41 12.93
CA ASP A 135 4.15 15.12 14.20
C ASP A 135 4.29 14.09 15.33
N GLU A 136 5.50 14.06 15.94
CA GLU A 136 5.84 13.12 17.01
C GLU A 136 5.02 13.36 18.28
N ALA A 137 4.73 14.63 18.57
CA ALA A 137 3.99 15.01 19.78
C ALA A 137 2.49 14.65 19.65
N ALA A 138 1.93 14.87 18.48
CA ALA A 138 0.53 14.52 18.18
C ALA A 138 0.36 13.05 17.78
N LYS A 139 1.46 12.29 17.61
CA LYS A 139 1.44 10.92 17.10
C LYS A 139 0.63 10.80 15.81
N THR A 140 0.87 11.73 14.88
CA THR A 140 0.18 11.78 13.59
C THR A 140 1.19 11.66 12.45
N LEU A 141 0.89 10.80 11.48
CA LEU A 141 1.69 10.55 10.30
C LEU A 141 0.84 10.78 9.04
N TRP A 142 1.18 11.77 8.24
CA TRP A 142 0.54 12.02 6.94
C TRP A 142 1.35 11.39 5.84
N VAL A 143 0.75 10.48 5.08
CA VAL A 143 1.34 9.86 3.89
C VAL A 143 0.85 10.62 2.68
N PHE A 144 1.74 11.30 1.98
CA PHE A 144 1.32 12.25 0.95
C PHE A 144 1.81 11.94 -0.46
N ASP A 145 2.82 11.10 -0.62
CA ASP A 145 3.32 10.68 -1.93
C ASP A 145 4.02 9.33 -1.84
N GLU A 146 4.22 8.69 -2.99
CA GLU A 146 4.89 7.40 -3.11
C GLU A 146 5.54 7.23 -4.48
N MET A 147 6.63 6.45 -4.56
CA MET A 147 7.13 5.84 -5.80
C MET A 147 7.03 4.33 -5.63
N TYR A 148 6.57 3.64 -6.66
CA TYR A 148 6.39 2.19 -6.62
C TYR A 148 6.58 1.58 -8.00
N GLY A 149 7.56 0.69 -8.16
CA GLY A 149 7.83 0.09 -9.46
C GLY A 149 8.82 -1.07 -9.43
N THR A 150 8.57 -2.07 -10.26
CA THR A 150 9.44 -3.24 -10.41
C THR A 150 10.56 -3.00 -11.43
N GLY A 151 11.68 -3.71 -11.27
CA GLY A 151 12.79 -3.66 -12.21
C GLY A 151 13.43 -2.28 -12.39
N MET A 152 13.42 -1.45 -11.35
CA MET A 152 14.00 -0.11 -11.39
C MET A 152 15.53 -0.17 -11.18
N SER A 153 16.28 0.43 -12.09
CA SER A 153 17.71 0.67 -11.87
C SER A 153 17.92 1.84 -10.91
N ASN A 154 19.10 1.92 -10.28
CA ASN A 154 19.45 3.04 -9.40
C ASN A 154 19.34 4.40 -10.11
N GLU A 155 19.68 4.47 -11.40
CA GLU A 155 19.53 5.66 -12.23
C GLU A 155 18.07 6.08 -12.38
N ARG A 156 17.18 5.10 -12.57
CA ARG A 156 15.74 5.36 -12.67
C ARG A 156 15.18 5.81 -11.35
N ILE A 157 15.53 5.16 -10.23
CA ILE A 157 15.14 5.56 -8.88
C ILE A 157 15.56 7.01 -8.60
N ALA A 158 16.84 7.35 -8.85
CA ALA A 158 17.36 8.71 -8.64
C ALA A 158 16.65 9.75 -9.52
N SER A 159 16.37 9.40 -10.78
CA SER A 159 15.65 10.27 -11.71
C SER A 159 14.21 10.53 -11.27
N GLU A 160 13.49 9.49 -10.83
CA GLU A 160 12.11 9.63 -10.36
C GLU A 160 12.04 10.45 -9.06
N ILE A 161 12.86 10.15 -8.07
CA ILE A 161 12.93 10.93 -6.81
C ILE A 161 13.24 12.40 -7.10
N THR A 162 14.13 12.67 -8.05
CA THR A 162 14.47 14.03 -8.47
C THR A 162 13.30 14.72 -9.17
N SER A 163 12.60 14.03 -10.06
CA SER A 163 11.44 14.57 -10.78
C SER A 163 10.25 14.87 -9.86
N MET A 164 10.10 14.09 -8.79
CA MET A 164 9.11 14.33 -7.73
C MET A 164 9.48 15.53 -6.83
N GLY A 165 10.70 16.09 -6.96
CA GLY A 165 11.16 17.23 -6.18
C GLY A 165 11.84 16.88 -4.85
N TYR A 166 12.06 15.59 -4.57
CA TYR A 166 12.55 15.11 -3.27
C TYR A 166 14.06 14.89 -3.19
N ARG A 167 14.82 15.39 -4.17
CA ARG A 167 16.28 15.24 -4.23
C ARG A 167 17.02 15.69 -2.97
N LYS A 168 16.47 16.68 -2.26
CA LYS A 168 17.08 17.28 -1.04
C LYS A 168 16.56 16.68 0.25
N GLU A 169 15.60 15.80 0.19
CA GLU A 169 15.03 15.16 1.37
C GLU A 169 16.00 14.13 1.96
N ARG A 170 15.90 13.94 3.27
CA ARG A 170 16.65 12.90 3.97
C ARG A 170 15.93 11.57 3.80
N ILE A 171 16.55 10.65 3.08
CA ILE A 171 15.96 9.35 2.78
C ILE A 171 16.69 8.27 3.58
N ARG A 172 15.95 7.49 4.35
CA ARG A 172 16.45 6.26 4.98
C ARG A 172 16.19 5.09 4.06
N ALA A 173 17.25 4.41 3.62
CA ALA A 173 17.15 3.29 2.70
C ALA A 173 17.51 1.98 3.39
N GLU A 174 17.02 0.88 2.85
CA GLU A 174 17.33 -0.46 3.33
C GLU A 174 18.85 -0.69 3.46
N GLU A 175 19.29 -1.25 4.60
CA GLU A 175 20.71 -1.51 4.90
C GLU A 175 21.32 -2.61 4.02
N ALA A 176 20.51 -3.56 3.52
CA ALA A 176 21.00 -4.71 2.76
C ALA A 176 21.64 -4.33 1.41
N GLU A 177 21.41 -3.11 0.92
CA GLU A 177 21.86 -2.63 -0.40
C GLU A 177 22.86 -1.44 -0.34
N PRO A 178 24.02 -1.57 0.33
CA PRO A 178 24.97 -0.45 0.49
C PRO A 178 25.49 0.09 -0.83
N LYS A 179 25.69 -0.77 -1.84
CA LYS A 179 26.15 -0.35 -3.18
C LYS A 179 25.12 0.51 -3.90
N SER A 180 23.85 0.20 -3.72
CA SER A 180 22.74 1.00 -4.27
C SER A 180 22.65 2.36 -3.58
N ILE A 181 22.85 2.42 -2.27
CA ILE A 181 22.91 3.67 -1.50
C ILE A 181 24.07 4.55 -1.99
N ASP A 182 25.28 4.01 -2.11
CA ASP A 182 26.45 4.73 -2.63
C ASP A 182 26.17 5.25 -4.05
N ARG A 183 25.57 4.41 -4.89
CA ARG A 183 25.22 4.81 -6.26
C ARG A 183 24.20 5.94 -6.31
N LEU A 184 23.17 5.89 -5.50
CA LEU A 184 22.16 6.95 -5.40
C LEU A 184 22.76 8.26 -4.87
N TYR A 185 23.70 8.18 -3.94
CA TYR A 185 24.46 9.33 -3.46
C TYR A 185 25.27 9.99 -4.60
N GLU A 186 26.00 9.20 -5.40
CA GLU A 186 26.74 9.66 -6.58
C GLU A 186 25.82 10.33 -7.62
N LEU A 187 24.58 9.81 -7.77
CA LEU A 187 23.56 10.35 -8.66
C LEU A 187 22.87 11.63 -8.11
N GLY A 188 23.31 12.08 -6.92
CA GLY A 188 22.93 13.37 -6.36
C GLY A 188 21.87 13.35 -5.28
N LEU A 189 21.49 12.18 -4.74
CA LEU A 189 20.69 12.07 -3.53
C LEU A 189 21.59 12.18 -2.29
N CYS A 190 22.17 13.37 -2.06
CA CYS A 190 23.23 13.58 -1.08
C CYS A 190 22.83 13.37 0.39
N HIS A 191 21.54 13.18 0.67
CA HIS A 191 21.03 12.98 2.03
C HIS A 191 20.43 11.56 2.23
N ILE A 192 20.78 10.63 1.33
CA ILE A 192 20.42 9.23 1.51
C ILE A 192 21.35 8.57 2.53
N GLN A 193 20.79 7.77 3.41
CA GLN A 193 21.51 7.05 4.46
C GLN A 193 20.91 5.69 4.67
N SER A 194 21.73 4.71 5.06
CA SER A 194 21.27 3.38 5.45
C SER A 194 20.40 3.44 6.71
N ALA A 195 19.32 2.70 6.73
CA ALA A 195 18.60 2.36 7.95
C ALA A 195 19.47 1.40 8.80
N ARG A 196 19.27 1.39 10.12
CA ARG A 196 20.03 0.52 11.03
C ARG A 196 19.26 -0.78 11.26
N LYS A 197 19.88 -1.90 10.95
CA LYS A 197 19.29 -3.22 11.20
C LYS A 197 19.73 -3.71 12.59
N GLY A 198 18.81 -3.72 13.53
CA GLY A 198 19.02 -4.30 14.86
C GLY A 198 18.25 -5.62 15.02
N LYS A 199 18.57 -6.38 16.05
CA LYS A 199 17.77 -7.56 16.44
C LYS A 199 16.34 -7.06 16.76
N ASP A 200 15.33 -7.74 16.20
CA ASP A 200 13.91 -7.43 16.37
C ASP A 200 13.48 -6.02 15.81
N SER A 201 14.32 -5.41 14.95
CA SER A 201 14.04 -4.07 14.39
C SER A 201 12.71 -3.97 13.65
N VAL A 202 12.25 -5.06 13.02
CA VAL A 202 10.95 -5.10 12.32
C VAL A 202 9.81 -4.94 13.33
N ASN A 203 9.75 -5.77 14.35
CA ASN A 203 8.68 -5.74 15.36
C ASN A 203 8.72 -4.42 16.17
N ASN A 204 9.92 -3.99 16.59
CA ASN A 204 10.05 -2.71 17.30
C ASN A 204 9.59 -1.51 16.45
N GLY A 205 9.89 -1.50 15.14
CA GLY A 205 9.42 -0.48 14.24
C GLY A 205 7.92 -0.53 14.01
N ILE A 206 7.34 -1.72 13.94
CA ILE A 206 5.88 -1.92 13.87
C ILE A 206 5.21 -1.39 15.15
N ASP A 207 5.68 -1.81 16.32
CA ASP A 207 5.13 -1.38 17.61
C ASP A 207 5.17 0.15 17.75
N TYR A 208 6.28 0.78 17.34
CA TYR A 208 6.41 2.23 17.35
C TYR A 208 5.38 2.93 16.43
N LEU A 209 5.15 2.39 15.24
CA LEU A 209 4.22 2.94 14.25
C LEU A 209 2.76 2.70 14.61
N GLN A 210 2.44 1.65 15.38
CA GLN A 210 1.08 1.38 15.84
C GLN A 210 0.52 2.47 16.78
N ASP A 211 1.41 3.25 17.42
CA ASP A 211 1.02 4.40 18.23
C ASP A 211 0.54 5.60 17.40
N TYR A 212 0.79 5.61 16.10
CA TYR A 212 0.47 6.73 15.23
C TYR A 212 -0.92 6.60 14.61
N HIS A 213 -1.61 7.75 14.50
CA HIS A 213 -2.74 7.89 13.60
C HIS A 213 -2.22 8.26 12.21
N MET A 214 -2.50 7.42 11.21
CA MET A 214 -2.01 7.62 9.85
C MET A 214 -3.10 8.21 8.96
N ILE A 215 -2.82 9.34 8.32
CA ILE A 215 -3.71 9.99 7.36
C ILE A 215 -3.10 9.82 5.98
N VAL A 216 -3.72 9.01 5.15
CA VAL A 216 -3.19 8.63 3.84
C VAL A 216 -3.89 9.42 2.74
N HIS A 217 -3.12 10.15 1.94
CA HIS A 217 -3.68 10.89 0.82
C HIS A 217 -4.18 9.92 -0.27
N PRO A 218 -5.37 10.13 -0.88
CA PRO A 218 -5.96 9.22 -1.87
C PRO A 218 -5.10 8.92 -3.10
N ARG A 219 -4.09 9.74 -3.39
CA ARG A 219 -3.15 9.50 -4.49
C ARG A 219 -2.13 8.40 -4.21
N CYS A 220 -1.93 8.03 -2.94
CA CYS A 220 -1.01 6.98 -2.50
C CYS A 220 -1.69 5.60 -2.63
N VAL A 221 -1.98 5.18 -3.86
CA VAL A 221 -2.81 4.00 -4.15
C VAL A 221 -2.13 2.68 -3.76
N ASN A 222 -0.79 2.60 -3.92
CA ASN A 222 -0.04 1.41 -3.55
C ASN A 222 0.09 1.32 -2.03
N PHE A 223 0.34 2.43 -1.34
CA PHE A 223 0.36 2.48 0.11
C PHE A 223 -0.99 2.07 0.71
N LEU A 224 -2.10 2.61 0.18
CA LEU A 224 -3.45 2.21 0.59
C LEU A 224 -3.69 0.72 0.38
N THR A 225 -3.19 0.17 -0.72
CA THR A 225 -3.28 -1.26 -1.00
C THR A 225 -2.50 -2.08 0.01
N GLU A 226 -1.25 -1.70 0.31
CA GLU A 226 -0.41 -2.44 1.23
C GLU A 226 -0.93 -2.33 2.68
N ILE A 227 -1.18 -1.12 3.19
CA ILE A 227 -1.64 -0.94 4.58
C ILE A 227 -2.96 -1.66 4.86
N SER A 228 -3.81 -1.77 3.85
CA SER A 228 -5.10 -2.48 3.94
C SER A 228 -4.97 -4.02 3.92
N ASN A 229 -3.78 -4.55 3.60
CA ASN A 229 -3.55 -5.99 3.45
C ASN A 229 -2.38 -6.52 4.29
N TYR A 230 -1.59 -5.63 4.89
CA TYR A 230 -0.42 -6.00 5.69
C TYR A 230 -0.85 -6.58 7.03
N THR A 231 -0.65 -7.89 7.18
CA THR A 231 -1.12 -8.67 8.33
C THR A 231 0.01 -9.46 8.98
N TRP A 232 -0.23 -9.91 10.21
CA TRP A 232 0.61 -10.90 10.83
C TRP A 232 0.46 -12.25 10.13
N ASP A 233 1.57 -12.95 9.95
CA ASP A 233 1.61 -14.30 9.39
C ASP A 233 0.91 -15.29 10.32
N THR A 234 0.45 -16.41 9.76
CA THR A 234 -0.33 -17.41 10.47
C THR A 234 0.29 -18.79 10.26
N ASP A 235 0.53 -19.51 11.34
CA ASP A 235 0.95 -20.91 11.29
C ASP A 235 -0.09 -21.74 10.54
N THR A 236 0.29 -22.29 9.40
CA THR A 236 -0.60 -23.04 8.50
C THR A 236 -1.19 -24.30 9.12
N LYS A 237 -0.57 -24.87 10.17
CA LYS A 237 -1.02 -26.09 10.82
C LYS A 237 -1.96 -25.81 11.98
N THR A 238 -1.69 -24.77 12.75
CA THR A 238 -2.42 -24.47 14.00
C THR A 238 -3.42 -23.33 13.85
N GLY A 239 -3.35 -22.55 12.77
CA GLY A 239 -4.14 -21.34 12.57
C GLY A 239 -3.79 -20.21 13.54
N LYS A 240 -2.72 -20.35 14.32
CA LYS A 240 -2.30 -19.32 15.28
C LYS A 240 -1.50 -18.22 14.57
N ARG A 241 -1.79 -16.98 14.95
CA ARG A 241 -1.03 -15.81 14.51
C ARG A 241 0.42 -15.92 15.00
N LEU A 242 1.36 -15.70 14.10
CA LEU A 242 2.79 -15.59 14.40
C LEU A 242 3.13 -14.12 14.68
N ASN A 243 4.16 -13.88 15.47
CA ASN A 243 4.70 -12.53 15.68
C ASN A 243 5.71 -12.18 14.56
N LYS A 244 5.31 -12.44 13.32
CA LYS A 244 6.06 -12.13 12.11
C LYS A 244 5.06 -11.57 11.10
N PRO A 245 5.33 -10.42 10.45
CA PRO A 245 4.49 -9.96 9.35
C PRO A 245 4.58 -10.90 8.14
N ILE A 246 3.58 -10.86 7.27
CA ILE A 246 3.63 -11.53 5.96
C ILE A 246 4.70 -10.88 5.08
N ASP A 247 5.26 -11.65 4.15
CA ASP A 247 6.24 -11.16 3.18
C ASP A 247 5.58 -10.50 1.94
N ASP A 248 4.23 -10.47 1.86
CA ASP A 248 3.44 -9.77 0.85
C ASP A 248 2.96 -8.41 1.39
N PHE A 249 2.76 -7.43 0.51
CA PHE A 249 2.29 -6.09 0.87
C PHE A 249 3.18 -5.35 1.87
N ASN A 250 4.48 -5.54 1.81
CA ASN A 250 5.43 -5.07 2.81
C ASN A 250 6.36 -3.94 2.33
N HIS A 251 6.47 -3.67 1.04
CA HIS A 251 7.49 -2.76 0.49
C HIS A 251 7.35 -1.31 0.97
N LEU A 252 6.16 -0.72 0.86
CA LEU A 252 5.91 0.62 1.41
C LEU A 252 5.79 0.60 2.93
N MET A 253 5.38 -0.52 3.53
CA MET A 253 5.36 -0.69 4.98
C MET A 253 6.79 -0.72 5.54
N ASP A 254 7.71 -1.39 4.88
CA ASP A 254 9.13 -1.40 5.23
C ASP A 254 9.79 -0.06 4.95
N ALA A 255 9.52 0.57 3.80
CA ALA A 255 9.97 1.93 3.51
C ALA A 255 9.48 2.93 4.57
N MET A 256 8.22 2.87 5.00
CA MET A 256 7.68 3.68 6.11
C MET A 256 8.44 3.40 7.41
N ARG A 257 8.70 2.16 7.74
CA ARG A 257 9.44 1.76 8.93
C ARG A 257 10.87 2.33 8.92
N TYR A 258 11.56 2.28 7.77
CA TYR A 258 12.89 2.91 7.62
C TYR A 258 12.81 4.44 7.79
N ALA A 259 11.82 5.09 7.18
CA ALA A 259 11.62 6.53 7.33
C ALA A 259 11.47 6.97 8.78
N MET A 260 10.78 6.15 9.58
CA MET A 260 10.44 6.46 10.98
C MET A 260 11.51 6.02 11.99
N GLU A 261 12.56 5.33 11.55
CA GLU A 261 13.62 4.85 12.43
C GLU A 261 14.30 5.98 13.21
N GLY A 262 14.64 7.09 12.56
CA GLY A 262 15.30 8.23 13.19
C GLY A 262 14.47 8.86 14.31
N PHE A 263 13.16 8.80 14.23
CA PHE A 263 12.24 9.28 15.25
C PHE A 263 12.13 8.33 16.44
N SER A 264 12.14 7.02 16.19
CA SER A 264 12.04 6.00 17.24
C SER A 264 13.29 5.93 18.13
N MET A 265 14.47 6.25 17.59
CA MET A 265 15.74 6.18 18.30
C MET A 265 16.12 7.49 19.02
N GLY A 266 15.30 8.55 18.89
CA GLY A 266 15.60 9.86 19.49
C GLY A 266 16.88 10.50 18.93
N ASP A 267 17.20 10.24 17.66
CA ASP A 267 18.32 10.87 16.97
C ASP A 267 18.09 12.38 16.91
N THR A 268 18.60 13.11 17.91
CA THR A 268 18.79 14.55 17.84
C THR A 268 19.84 14.78 16.77
N PHE A 269 19.39 15.24 15.59
CA PHE A 269 20.28 15.60 14.50
C PHE A 269 21.12 16.83 14.94
N SER A 270 22.35 16.59 15.39
CA SER A 270 23.34 17.64 15.47
C SER A 270 23.85 17.94 14.05
N PHE A 271 23.69 19.18 13.64
CA PHE A 271 24.36 19.70 12.45
C PHE A 271 25.87 19.87 12.81
N GLU A 272 26.74 19.12 12.15
CA GLU A 272 28.13 19.50 11.95
C GLU A 272 28.31 20.07 10.53
#